data_5b8d07791f71a81ea6852d4c50396d33
#
_entry.id   5b8d07791f71a81ea6852d4c50396d33
#
_cell.length_a   1.000
_cell.length_b   1.000
_cell.length_c   1.000
_cell.angle_alpha   90.00
_cell.angle_beta   90.00
_cell.angle_gamma   90.00
#
_symmetry.space_group_name_H-M   'P 1'
#
loop_
_entity.id
_entity.type
_entity.pdbx_description
1 polymer ?
#
loop_
_entity_poly.entity_id
_entity_poly.type
_entity_poly.pdbx_seq_one_letter_code
_entity_poly.pdbx_strand_id
1 'polypeptide(L)'
;MSRLFFYLNGYWHRISLTLFIKIIGTSMDLLIPWSLSHIIDNVIPQNDITKVYLWGVIMLAFCLIALFGNICANRMAASVSRDCTRNIRHNLFRKVSYLSSADVDRFTIPSLISRMTSDTYSVHHALGMMQRMGVRAPILLFGGLVITMITDPVLTISMLIVVPIVSVITLFVSIKGAKLFKIVQEEVDSLVRTVRENASGIRVIKALSKSDYEKKRFNAVNEALTKKEMHAQTVMAFSHPAMNILLNLGLCAVIAIGAFRVDSGKTEIGNIIAFMSYFTIILTSIMAITRIFMMMSKAAASAARIDEVLECPDEYSIGSEIKESATAPVIEFKNVSFAYDCSGFKLSDINFKINKGETLGILGPTGSGKTTLISLLLRFYKATDGEILINGVNINNFTLPALRKKFGTVLQNDTLFHDSIRENISFGRNLSEEDLLEAINAAQAEKFIEVAGGLDCEVAIKGANFSGGQKQRLLISRALAGQSEILIFDDSFSALDYKTDSILRDTLTNEFSDVTKIIISQRVSSVLSSEHILMLDEGKCVGYGTHEELIKTCNMYREIAELQLGGDILEKE
;
A
#
# COMPACT_ATOMS: atom_id res chain seq x y z
N MET A 1 -15.09 9.99 -6.61
CA MET A 1 -14.90 11.41 -6.98
C MET A 1 -15.28 12.36 -5.86
N SER A 2 -16.41 12.19 -5.15
CA SER A 2 -16.82 13.06 -4.03
C SER A 2 -15.78 13.19 -2.91
N ARG A 3 -15.08 12.11 -2.55
CA ARG A 3 -14.05 12.13 -1.51
C ARG A 3 -12.72 12.76 -1.92
N LEU A 4 -12.35 12.72 -3.19
CA LEU A 4 -11.21 13.52 -3.67
C LEU A 4 -11.45 15.01 -3.41
N PHE A 5 -12.69 15.48 -3.60
CA PHE A 5 -13.08 16.84 -3.27
C PHE A 5 -13.09 17.12 -1.76
N PHE A 6 -13.40 16.12 -0.94
CA PHE A 6 -13.31 16.24 0.52
C PHE A 6 -11.90 16.58 0.99
N TYR A 7 -10.88 15.90 0.45
CA TYR A 7 -9.47 16.21 0.77
C TYR A 7 -9.00 17.56 0.26
N LEU A 8 -9.70 18.16 -0.73
CA LEU A 8 -9.41 19.49 -1.25
C LEU A 8 -10.07 20.61 -0.42
N ASN A 9 -11.07 20.31 0.40
CA ASN A 9 -11.86 21.31 1.12
C ASN A 9 -10.99 22.27 1.98
N GLY A 10 -9.94 21.76 2.61
CA GLY A 10 -9.01 22.57 3.41
C GLY A 10 -8.09 23.50 2.59
N TYR A 11 -8.06 23.35 1.25
CA TYR A 11 -7.16 24.08 0.35
C TYR A 11 -7.88 24.99 -0.63
N TRP A 12 -9.20 25.19 -0.46
CA TRP A 12 -10.02 25.92 -1.41
C TRP A 12 -9.53 27.33 -1.75
N HIS A 13 -9.07 28.09 -0.74
CA HIS A 13 -8.51 29.44 -0.98
C HIS A 13 -7.25 29.41 -1.84
N ARG A 14 -6.36 28.44 -1.61
CA ARG A 14 -5.16 28.26 -2.43
C ARG A 14 -5.49 27.82 -3.85
N ILE A 15 -6.48 26.95 -4.01
CA ILE A 15 -6.94 26.46 -5.30
C ILE A 15 -7.55 27.62 -6.10
N SER A 16 -8.46 28.42 -5.53
CA SER A 16 -9.08 29.54 -6.22
C SER A 16 -8.05 30.59 -6.66
N LEU A 17 -7.07 30.91 -5.81
CA LEU A 17 -5.98 31.82 -6.18
C LEU A 17 -5.12 31.24 -7.32
N THR A 18 -4.80 29.95 -7.25
CA THR A 18 -4.08 29.23 -8.32
C THR A 18 -4.84 29.30 -9.63
N LEU A 19 -6.16 29.06 -9.60
CA LEU A 19 -7.03 29.10 -10.77
C LEU A 19 -7.10 30.51 -11.36
N PHE A 20 -7.25 31.53 -10.51
CA PHE A 20 -7.29 32.94 -10.95
C PHE A 20 -5.99 33.33 -11.66
N ILE A 21 -4.83 33.08 -11.06
CA ILE A 21 -3.52 33.37 -11.69
C ILE A 21 -3.37 32.56 -13.00
N LYS A 22 -3.86 31.30 -13.02
CA LYS A 22 -3.81 30.45 -14.21
C LYS A 22 -4.68 31.00 -15.36
N ILE A 23 -5.87 31.50 -15.04
CA ILE A 23 -6.77 32.13 -16.01
C ILE A 23 -6.07 33.34 -16.64
N ILE A 24 -5.51 34.25 -15.82
CA ILE A 24 -4.80 35.42 -16.32
C ILE A 24 -3.63 35.00 -17.23
N GLY A 25 -2.75 34.11 -16.77
CA GLY A 25 -1.60 33.67 -17.57
C GLY A 25 -2.00 32.99 -18.87
N THR A 26 -3.08 32.21 -18.86
CA THR A 26 -3.57 31.53 -20.09
C THR A 26 -4.29 32.50 -21.05
N SER A 27 -4.98 33.51 -20.51
CA SER A 27 -5.58 34.56 -21.35
C SER A 27 -4.51 35.40 -22.07
N MET A 28 -3.38 35.66 -21.39
CA MET A 28 -2.24 36.33 -22.04
C MET A 28 -1.64 35.48 -23.17
N ASP A 29 -1.55 34.15 -23.00
CA ASP A 29 -1.13 33.23 -24.07
C ASP A 29 -1.99 33.40 -25.34
N LEU A 30 -3.30 33.62 -25.18
CA LEU A 30 -4.22 33.84 -26.30
C LEU A 30 -4.09 35.24 -26.96
N LEU A 31 -3.65 36.25 -26.22
CA LEU A 31 -3.47 37.60 -26.76
C LEU A 31 -2.21 37.75 -27.62
N ILE A 32 -1.24 36.83 -27.52
CA ILE A 32 0.00 36.89 -28.29
C ILE A 32 -0.23 36.79 -29.80
N PRO A 33 -0.96 35.78 -30.35
CA PRO A 33 -1.28 35.72 -31.79
C PRO A 33 -2.13 36.89 -32.25
N TRP A 34 -3.07 37.36 -31.42
CA TRP A 34 -3.88 38.52 -31.71
C TRP A 34 -3.02 39.80 -31.85
N SER A 35 -2.09 40.02 -30.93
CA SER A 35 -1.17 41.16 -30.99
C SER A 35 -0.30 41.12 -32.24
N LEU A 36 0.15 39.93 -32.64
CA LEU A 36 0.93 39.75 -33.86
C LEU A 36 0.11 40.13 -35.10
N SER A 37 -1.14 39.66 -35.19
CA SER A 37 -2.06 40.05 -36.26
C SER A 37 -2.23 41.58 -36.32
N HIS A 38 -2.51 42.20 -35.16
CA HIS A 38 -2.68 43.65 -35.07
C HIS A 38 -1.43 44.43 -35.52
N ILE A 39 -0.25 43.96 -35.19
CA ILE A 39 1.01 44.58 -35.67
C ILE A 39 1.09 44.53 -37.19
N ILE A 40 0.84 43.37 -37.78
CA ILE A 40 0.95 43.14 -39.25
C ILE A 40 -0.08 43.95 -39.99
N ASP A 41 -1.34 43.95 -39.56
CA ASP A 41 -2.46 44.47 -40.30
C ASP A 41 -2.67 45.96 -40.09
N ASN A 42 -2.42 46.48 -38.87
CA ASN A 42 -2.78 47.86 -38.52
C ASN A 42 -1.58 48.77 -38.23
N VAL A 43 -0.45 48.20 -37.75
CA VAL A 43 0.69 49.03 -37.32
C VAL A 43 1.73 49.17 -38.44
N ILE A 44 2.13 48.11 -39.08
CA ILE A 44 3.11 48.13 -40.18
C ILE A 44 2.66 49.03 -41.35
N PRO A 45 1.39 49.01 -41.81
CA PRO A 45 0.94 49.87 -42.92
C PRO A 45 1.04 51.35 -42.63
N GLN A 46 1.10 51.78 -41.36
CA GLN A 46 1.25 53.20 -40.98
C GLN A 46 2.68 53.70 -41.13
N ASN A 47 3.67 52.85 -41.46
CA ASN A 47 5.08 53.18 -41.58
C ASN A 47 5.67 53.89 -40.34
N ASP A 48 5.05 53.75 -39.17
CA ASP A 48 5.50 54.34 -37.89
C ASP A 48 6.27 53.29 -37.07
N ILE A 49 7.58 53.37 -37.13
CA ILE A 49 8.48 52.45 -36.49
C ILE A 49 8.33 52.50 -34.96
N THR A 50 7.96 53.66 -34.39
CA THR A 50 7.77 53.85 -32.95
C THR A 50 6.60 53.03 -32.45
N LYS A 51 5.51 52.94 -33.21
CA LYS A 51 4.34 52.11 -32.88
C LYS A 51 4.66 50.62 -32.96
N VAL A 52 5.49 50.22 -33.96
CA VAL A 52 5.97 48.81 -34.04
C VAL A 52 6.73 48.43 -32.79
N TYR A 53 7.66 49.27 -32.32
CA TYR A 53 8.37 49.02 -31.05
C TYR A 53 7.41 48.98 -29.85
N LEU A 54 6.47 49.90 -29.76
CA LEU A 54 5.49 49.92 -28.67
C LEU A 54 4.68 48.62 -28.60
N TRP A 55 4.12 48.17 -29.70
CA TRP A 55 3.36 46.92 -29.76
C TRP A 55 4.24 45.68 -29.54
N GLY A 56 5.51 45.72 -29.99
CA GLY A 56 6.49 44.69 -29.68
C GLY A 56 6.75 44.58 -28.17
N VAL A 57 6.86 45.72 -27.44
CA VAL A 57 7.00 45.72 -25.98
C VAL A 57 5.71 45.22 -25.29
N ILE A 58 4.51 45.57 -25.80
CA ILE A 58 3.24 45.05 -25.26
C ILE A 58 3.17 43.53 -25.44
N MET A 59 3.52 43.00 -26.61
CA MET A 59 3.54 41.57 -26.87
C MET A 59 4.54 40.86 -25.94
N LEU A 60 5.73 41.45 -25.72
CA LEU A 60 6.69 40.94 -24.75
C LEU A 60 6.15 40.94 -23.32
N ALA A 61 5.40 42.00 -22.94
CA ALA A 61 4.74 42.06 -21.63
C ALA A 61 3.70 40.95 -21.49
N PHE A 62 2.90 40.63 -22.51
CA PHE A 62 1.97 39.49 -22.50
C PHE A 62 2.72 38.16 -22.32
N CYS A 63 3.82 37.97 -23.03
CA CYS A 63 4.68 36.77 -22.87
C CYS A 63 5.22 36.63 -21.43
N LEU A 64 5.69 37.73 -20.85
CA LEU A 64 6.23 37.72 -19.48
C LEU A 64 5.14 37.44 -18.43
N ILE A 65 3.96 38.10 -18.57
CA ILE A 65 2.82 37.87 -17.68
C ILE A 65 2.35 36.40 -17.79
N ALA A 66 2.24 35.87 -19.03
CA ALA A 66 1.91 34.48 -19.26
C ALA A 66 2.94 33.53 -18.62
N LEU A 67 4.24 33.78 -18.80
CA LEU A 67 5.33 33.00 -18.23
C LEU A 67 5.26 32.97 -16.71
N PHE A 68 5.30 34.13 -16.07
CA PHE A 68 5.30 34.24 -14.60
C PHE A 68 3.99 33.72 -14.00
N GLY A 69 2.84 34.05 -14.59
CA GLY A 69 1.54 33.56 -14.16
C GLY A 69 1.46 32.03 -14.23
N ASN A 70 1.90 31.43 -15.34
CA ASN A 70 1.93 29.98 -15.50
C ASN A 70 2.90 29.29 -14.53
N ILE A 71 4.09 29.85 -14.29
CA ILE A 71 5.06 29.32 -13.31
C ILE A 71 4.49 29.37 -11.91
N CYS A 72 3.98 30.54 -11.48
CA CYS A 72 3.40 30.70 -10.15
C CYS A 72 2.23 29.75 -9.92
N ALA A 73 1.27 29.69 -10.85
CA ALA A 73 0.13 28.80 -10.76
C ALA A 73 0.56 27.31 -10.71
N ASN A 74 1.54 26.91 -11.53
CA ASN A 74 2.04 25.53 -11.53
C ASN A 74 2.73 25.16 -10.21
N ARG A 75 3.49 26.08 -9.60
CA ARG A 75 4.12 25.88 -8.28
C ARG A 75 3.09 25.77 -7.16
N MET A 76 2.08 26.63 -7.18
CA MET A 76 0.99 26.58 -6.22
C MET A 76 0.18 25.28 -6.35
N ALA A 77 -0.16 24.86 -7.57
CA ALA A 77 -0.84 23.60 -7.85
C ALA A 77 -0.03 22.39 -7.34
N ALA A 78 1.29 22.39 -7.55
CA ALA A 78 2.17 21.34 -7.05
C ALA A 78 2.22 21.32 -5.50
N SER A 79 2.21 22.49 -4.86
CA SER A 79 2.18 22.60 -3.39
C SER A 79 0.88 22.04 -2.81
N VAL A 80 -0.28 22.43 -3.37
CA VAL A 80 -1.59 21.91 -2.95
C VAL A 80 -1.67 20.39 -3.13
N SER A 81 -1.23 19.88 -4.28
CA SER A 81 -1.20 18.44 -4.57
C SER A 81 -0.34 17.67 -3.58
N ARG A 82 0.85 18.20 -3.25
CA ARG A 82 1.77 17.61 -2.28
C ARG A 82 1.15 17.55 -0.88
N ASP A 83 0.59 18.68 -0.41
CA ASP A 83 0.04 18.79 0.94
C ASP A 83 -1.21 17.90 1.10
N CYS A 84 -2.08 17.85 0.09
CA CYS A 84 -3.23 16.95 0.05
C CYS A 84 -2.77 15.48 0.11
N THR A 85 -1.80 15.10 -0.72
CA THR A 85 -1.31 13.71 -0.76
C THR A 85 -0.62 13.31 0.54
N ARG A 86 0.11 14.24 1.19
CA ARG A 86 0.70 14.00 2.51
C ARG A 86 -0.39 13.65 3.53
N ASN A 87 -1.48 14.38 3.54
CA ASN A 87 -2.59 14.12 4.47
C ASN A 87 -3.29 12.80 4.16
N ILE A 88 -3.49 12.46 2.88
CA ILE A 88 -4.05 11.15 2.48
C ILE A 88 -3.15 10.02 2.99
N ARG A 89 -1.83 10.11 2.77
CA ARG A 89 -0.88 9.10 3.24
C ARG A 89 -0.85 8.97 4.75
N HIS A 90 -0.88 10.09 5.47
CA HIS A 90 -0.92 10.10 6.93
C HIS A 90 -2.17 9.38 7.46
N ASN A 91 -3.35 9.75 6.94
CA ASN A 91 -4.61 9.14 7.35
C ASN A 91 -4.67 7.64 6.97
N LEU A 92 -4.15 7.29 5.79
CA LEU A 92 -4.12 5.91 5.32
C LEU A 92 -3.16 5.07 6.17
N PHE A 93 -1.96 5.58 6.49
CA PHE A 93 -1.01 4.90 7.37
C PHE A 93 -1.58 4.69 8.76
N ARG A 94 -2.14 5.74 9.35
CA ARG A 94 -2.86 5.63 10.63
C ARG A 94 -3.93 4.55 10.55
N LYS A 95 -4.77 4.57 9.50
CA LYS A 95 -5.85 3.61 9.34
C LYS A 95 -5.33 2.17 9.23
N VAL A 96 -4.32 1.94 8.39
CA VAL A 96 -3.69 0.62 8.24
C VAL A 96 -3.12 0.10 9.55
N SER A 97 -2.55 0.99 10.40
CA SER A 97 -2.00 0.62 11.71
C SER A 97 -3.08 0.21 12.73
N TYR A 98 -4.34 0.57 12.49
CA TYR A 98 -5.48 0.25 13.35
C TYR A 98 -6.54 -0.63 12.68
N LEU A 99 -6.20 -1.29 11.56
CA LEU A 99 -7.05 -2.31 10.97
C LEU A 99 -7.06 -3.58 11.81
N SER A 100 -8.21 -4.25 11.84
CA SER A 100 -8.28 -5.61 12.39
C SER A 100 -7.46 -6.58 11.55
N SER A 101 -6.98 -7.69 12.15
CA SER A 101 -6.27 -8.74 11.42
C SER A 101 -7.12 -9.32 10.28
N ALA A 102 -8.42 -9.46 10.48
CA ALA A 102 -9.36 -9.90 9.46
C ALA A 102 -9.39 -8.94 8.23
N ASP A 103 -9.37 -7.62 8.48
CA ASP A 103 -9.31 -6.64 7.41
C ASP A 103 -7.95 -6.64 6.70
N VAL A 104 -6.85 -6.83 7.44
CA VAL A 104 -5.51 -6.96 6.84
C VAL A 104 -5.45 -8.19 5.92
N ASP A 105 -6.03 -9.31 6.34
CA ASP A 105 -6.10 -10.53 5.50
C ASP A 105 -6.99 -10.31 4.27
N ARG A 106 -8.15 -9.65 4.43
CA ARG A 106 -9.06 -9.29 3.34
C ARG A 106 -8.38 -8.44 2.28
N PHE A 107 -7.65 -7.42 2.68
CA PHE A 107 -6.95 -6.52 1.75
C PHE A 107 -5.64 -7.08 1.23
N THR A 108 -4.98 -7.92 1.96
CA THR A 108 -3.62 -8.42 1.80
C THR A 108 -2.53 -7.33 1.93
N ILE A 109 -1.39 -7.67 2.51
CA ILE A 109 -0.27 -6.73 2.72
C ILE A 109 0.22 -6.10 1.40
N PRO A 110 0.43 -6.85 0.29
CA PRO A 110 0.86 -6.25 -0.98
C PRO A 110 -0.13 -5.22 -1.52
N SER A 111 -1.43 -5.45 -1.36
CA SER A 111 -2.48 -4.52 -1.78
C SER A 111 -2.47 -3.24 -0.94
N LEU A 112 -2.32 -3.34 0.39
CA LEU A 112 -2.19 -2.19 1.28
C LEU A 112 -0.97 -1.33 0.93
N ILE A 113 0.19 -1.96 0.66
CA ILE A 113 1.40 -1.26 0.21
C ILE A 113 1.14 -0.53 -1.12
N SER A 114 0.48 -1.19 -2.08
CA SER A 114 0.12 -0.57 -3.37
C SER A 114 -0.78 0.64 -3.19
N ARG A 115 -1.78 0.57 -2.28
CA ARG A 115 -2.68 1.69 -1.96
C ARG A 115 -1.93 2.87 -1.34
N MET A 116 -0.95 2.60 -0.47
CA MET A 116 -0.12 3.64 0.16
C MET A 116 0.89 4.28 -0.79
N THR A 117 1.31 3.60 -1.83
CA THR A 117 2.35 4.04 -2.76
C THR A 117 1.79 4.45 -4.12
N SER A 118 1.49 3.49 -4.99
CA SER A 118 1.11 3.74 -6.39
C SER A 118 -0.27 4.40 -6.52
N ASP A 119 -1.25 4.05 -5.66
CA ASP A 119 -2.57 4.68 -5.71
C ASP A 119 -2.53 6.13 -5.21
N THR A 120 -1.84 6.39 -4.10
CA THR A 120 -1.64 7.76 -3.62
C THR A 120 -0.86 8.60 -4.63
N TYR A 121 0.11 8.01 -5.36
CA TYR A 121 0.82 8.70 -6.43
C TYR A 121 -0.09 9.02 -7.62
N SER A 122 -0.96 8.10 -8.01
CA SER A 122 -1.94 8.32 -9.08
C SER A 122 -2.89 9.47 -8.74
N VAL A 123 -3.38 9.54 -7.50
CA VAL A 123 -4.20 10.65 -6.99
C VAL A 123 -3.41 11.96 -6.99
N HIS A 124 -2.17 11.96 -6.48
CA HIS A 124 -1.28 13.12 -6.50
C HIS A 124 -1.12 13.72 -7.90
N HIS A 125 -0.80 12.87 -8.86
CA HIS A 125 -0.55 13.29 -10.24
C HIS A 125 -1.81 13.86 -10.89
N ALA A 126 -2.98 13.26 -10.64
CA ALA A 126 -4.25 13.74 -11.16
C ALA A 126 -4.65 15.09 -10.55
N LEU A 127 -4.50 15.28 -9.24
CA LEU A 127 -4.78 16.54 -8.56
C LEU A 127 -3.91 17.68 -9.11
N GLY A 128 -2.62 17.40 -9.32
CA GLY A 128 -1.69 18.37 -9.89
C GLY A 128 -2.00 18.69 -11.36
N MET A 129 -2.34 17.69 -12.18
CA MET A 129 -2.67 17.91 -13.58
C MET A 129 -4.01 18.60 -13.75
N MET A 130 -5.01 18.27 -12.93
CA MET A 130 -6.32 18.94 -12.96
C MET A 130 -6.18 20.46 -12.76
N GLN A 131 -5.39 20.90 -11.79
CA GLN A 131 -5.15 22.31 -11.51
C GLN A 131 -4.31 23.01 -12.60
N ARG A 132 -3.34 22.30 -13.19
CA ARG A 132 -2.44 22.89 -14.21
C ARG A 132 -3.05 22.89 -15.61
N MET A 133 -3.51 21.74 -16.08
CA MET A 133 -3.98 21.55 -17.46
C MET A 133 -5.50 21.52 -17.56
N GLY A 134 -6.21 21.08 -16.50
CA GLY A 134 -7.66 21.00 -16.47
C GLY A 134 -8.37 22.34 -16.63
N VAL A 135 -7.67 23.42 -16.30
CA VAL A 135 -8.16 24.80 -16.50
C VAL A 135 -7.59 25.42 -17.78
N ARG A 136 -6.29 25.21 -18.03
CA ARG A 136 -5.62 25.80 -19.19
C ARG A 136 -6.21 25.30 -20.52
N ALA A 137 -6.40 23.98 -20.66
CA ALA A 137 -6.83 23.40 -21.92
C ALA A 137 -8.24 23.87 -22.37
N PRO A 138 -9.28 23.89 -21.49
CA PRO A 138 -10.56 24.46 -21.84
C PRO A 138 -10.50 25.96 -22.20
N ILE A 139 -9.71 26.75 -21.47
CA ILE A 139 -9.57 28.20 -21.78
C ILE A 139 -8.93 28.41 -23.14
N LEU A 140 -7.87 27.65 -23.46
CA LEU A 140 -7.21 27.73 -24.77
C LEU A 140 -8.13 27.26 -25.90
N LEU A 141 -8.95 26.20 -25.65
CA LEU A 141 -9.91 25.71 -26.64
C LEU A 141 -11.05 26.72 -26.90
N PHE A 142 -11.80 27.06 -25.85
CA PHE A 142 -12.95 27.92 -25.99
C PHE A 142 -12.56 29.38 -26.25
N GLY A 143 -11.54 29.89 -25.54
CA GLY A 143 -11.02 31.23 -25.77
C GLY A 143 -10.43 31.40 -27.16
N GLY A 144 -9.69 30.40 -27.66
CA GLY A 144 -9.20 30.37 -29.02
C GLY A 144 -10.33 30.41 -30.05
N LEU A 145 -11.39 29.60 -29.87
CA LEU A 145 -12.56 29.59 -30.74
C LEU A 145 -13.34 30.94 -30.71
N VAL A 146 -13.48 31.53 -29.53
CA VAL A 146 -14.16 32.84 -29.39
C VAL A 146 -13.37 33.93 -30.11
N ILE A 147 -12.07 34.00 -29.92
CA ILE A 147 -11.23 35.02 -30.58
C ILE A 147 -11.24 34.83 -32.09
N THR A 148 -11.10 33.60 -32.58
CA THR A 148 -11.16 33.33 -34.04
C THR A 148 -12.52 33.65 -34.61
N MET A 149 -13.63 33.38 -33.91
CA MET A 149 -14.99 33.69 -34.35
C MET A 149 -15.25 35.21 -34.44
N ILE A 150 -14.67 36.01 -33.55
CA ILE A 150 -14.75 37.47 -33.57
C ILE A 150 -13.90 38.03 -34.71
N THR A 151 -12.73 37.44 -34.98
CA THR A 151 -11.80 37.94 -36.01
C THR A 151 -12.29 37.62 -37.42
N ASP A 152 -12.63 36.37 -37.73
CA ASP A 152 -13.18 35.95 -39.00
C ASP A 152 -14.05 34.68 -38.87
N PRO A 153 -15.41 34.82 -38.92
CA PRO A 153 -16.32 33.67 -38.77
C PRO A 153 -16.16 32.60 -39.86
N VAL A 154 -15.82 32.99 -41.09
CA VAL A 154 -15.69 32.03 -42.20
C VAL A 154 -14.44 31.15 -42.06
N LEU A 155 -13.32 31.75 -41.67
CA LEU A 155 -12.11 30.99 -41.37
C LEU A 155 -12.32 30.09 -40.14
N THR A 156 -13.09 30.54 -39.15
CA THR A 156 -13.42 29.74 -37.96
C THR A 156 -14.26 28.51 -38.32
N ILE A 157 -15.21 28.61 -39.25
CA ILE A 157 -16.00 27.46 -39.74
C ILE A 157 -15.08 26.39 -40.35
N SER A 158 -14.05 26.80 -41.11
CA SER A 158 -13.10 25.84 -41.67
C SER A 158 -12.33 25.07 -40.59
N MET A 159 -12.00 25.73 -39.47
CA MET A 159 -11.39 25.09 -38.29
C MET A 159 -12.38 24.17 -37.56
N LEU A 160 -13.65 24.60 -37.42
CA LEU A 160 -14.69 23.82 -36.76
C LEU A 160 -14.98 22.48 -37.45
N ILE A 161 -14.74 22.35 -38.77
CA ILE A 161 -14.87 21.09 -39.51
C ILE A 161 -13.76 20.11 -39.11
N VAL A 162 -12.55 20.58 -38.89
CA VAL A 162 -11.39 19.72 -38.56
C VAL A 162 -11.41 19.29 -37.12
N VAL A 163 -11.85 20.14 -36.20
CA VAL A 163 -11.86 19.86 -34.73
C VAL A 163 -12.61 18.58 -34.36
N PRO A 164 -13.84 18.31 -34.83
CA PRO A 164 -14.54 17.05 -34.54
C PRO A 164 -13.81 15.81 -35.10
N ILE A 165 -13.24 15.91 -36.29
CA ILE A 165 -12.51 14.81 -36.94
C ILE A 165 -11.31 14.41 -36.07
N VAL A 166 -10.51 15.39 -35.66
CA VAL A 166 -9.39 15.21 -34.75
C VAL A 166 -9.83 14.63 -33.42
N SER A 167 -10.94 15.16 -32.86
CA SER A 167 -11.47 14.65 -31.58
C SER A 167 -11.89 13.19 -31.66
N VAL A 168 -12.58 12.79 -32.71
CA VAL A 168 -13.00 11.38 -32.93
C VAL A 168 -11.79 10.45 -33.08
N ILE A 169 -10.79 10.84 -33.88
CA ILE A 169 -9.57 10.05 -34.10
C ILE A 169 -8.82 9.91 -32.76
N THR A 170 -8.64 11.01 -32.03
CA THR A 170 -7.93 11.01 -30.75
C THR A 170 -8.64 10.11 -29.72
N LEU A 171 -9.96 10.18 -29.62
CA LEU A 171 -10.76 9.33 -28.75
C LEU A 171 -10.65 7.86 -29.16
N PHE A 172 -10.79 7.54 -30.44
CA PHE A 172 -10.69 6.18 -30.96
C PHE A 172 -9.31 5.55 -30.64
N VAL A 173 -8.23 6.28 -30.95
CA VAL A 173 -6.87 5.81 -30.68
C VAL A 173 -6.64 5.66 -29.17
N SER A 174 -7.13 6.60 -28.36
CA SER A 174 -7.00 6.53 -26.90
C SER A 174 -7.70 5.32 -26.29
N ILE A 175 -8.93 5.03 -26.73
CA ILE A 175 -9.71 3.87 -26.25
C ILE A 175 -9.03 2.56 -26.68
N LYS A 176 -8.62 2.47 -27.96
CA LYS A 176 -7.91 1.28 -28.47
C LYS A 176 -6.55 1.10 -27.80
N GLY A 177 -5.81 2.18 -27.64
CA GLY A 177 -4.50 2.18 -26.96
C GLY A 177 -4.62 1.73 -25.50
N ALA A 178 -5.63 2.22 -24.76
CA ALA A 178 -5.84 1.81 -23.36
C ALA A 178 -6.07 0.29 -23.22
N LYS A 179 -6.78 -0.34 -24.16
CA LYS A 179 -6.99 -1.79 -24.19
C LYS A 179 -5.68 -2.54 -24.49
N LEU A 180 -4.91 -2.07 -25.45
CA LEU A 180 -3.62 -2.67 -25.84
C LEU A 180 -2.61 -2.56 -24.69
N PHE A 181 -2.50 -1.39 -24.05
CA PHE A 181 -1.59 -1.22 -22.91
C PHE A 181 -2.01 -2.05 -21.69
N LYS A 182 -3.30 -2.36 -21.51
CA LYS A 182 -3.74 -3.31 -20.48
C LYS A 182 -3.16 -4.71 -20.73
N ILE A 183 -3.21 -5.19 -21.99
CA ILE A 183 -2.63 -6.49 -22.39
C ILE A 183 -1.11 -6.48 -22.18
N VAL A 184 -0.43 -5.39 -22.55
CA VAL A 184 1.02 -5.24 -22.29
C VAL A 184 1.32 -5.31 -20.80
N GLN A 185 0.48 -4.66 -19.96
CA GLN A 185 0.66 -4.70 -18.50
C GLN A 185 0.53 -6.13 -17.94
N GLU A 186 -0.41 -6.92 -18.43
CA GLU A 186 -0.59 -8.33 -18.04
C GLU A 186 0.66 -9.16 -18.36
N GLU A 187 1.31 -8.90 -19.52
CA GLU A 187 2.58 -9.56 -19.89
C GLU A 187 3.76 -9.06 -19.06
N VAL A 188 3.81 -7.75 -18.71
CA VAL A 188 4.80 -7.20 -17.76
C VAL A 188 4.68 -7.87 -16.40
N ASP A 189 3.46 -8.05 -15.89
CA ASP A 189 3.21 -8.70 -14.61
C ASP A 189 3.67 -10.16 -14.63
N SER A 190 3.49 -10.86 -15.76
CA SER A 190 4.01 -12.22 -16.00
C SER A 190 5.54 -12.25 -15.99
N LEU A 191 6.19 -11.30 -16.65
CA LEU A 191 7.66 -11.16 -16.65
C LEU A 191 8.18 -10.90 -15.22
N VAL A 192 7.59 -9.95 -14.52
CA VAL A 192 7.95 -9.63 -13.12
C VAL A 192 7.81 -10.84 -12.22
N ARG A 193 6.73 -11.62 -12.38
CA ARG A 193 6.53 -12.88 -11.66
C ARG A 193 7.65 -13.86 -11.92
N THR A 194 8.00 -14.11 -13.19
CA THR A 194 9.09 -15.01 -13.59
C THR A 194 10.42 -14.58 -12.99
N VAL A 195 10.75 -13.28 -13.05
CA VAL A 195 11.98 -12.74 -12.46
C VAL A 195 11.99 -12.93 -10.93
N ARG A 196 10.88 -12.66 -10.27
CA ARG A 196 10.75 -12.84 -8.80
C ARG A 196 10.90 -14.31 -8.40
N GLU A 197 10.29 -15.23 -9.13
CA GLU A 197 10.46 -16.67 -8.92
C GLU A 197 11.91 -17.09 -9.07
N ASN A 198 12.57 -16.64 -10.13
CA ASN A 198 13.98 -16.95 -10.39
C ASN A 198 14.91 -16.35 -9.33
N ALA A 199 14.69 -15.12 -8.92
CA ALA A 199 15.48 -14.47 -7.87
C ALA A 199 15.30 -15.19 -6.51
N SER A 200 14.08 -15.54 -6.14
CA SER A 200 13.79 -16.25 -4.90
C SER A 200 14.28 -17.69 -4.93
N GLY A 201 14.18 -18.36 -6.10
CA GLY A 201 14.57 -19.75 -6.33
C GLY A 201 16.01 -19.95 -6.81
N ILE A 202 16.86 -18.91 -6.83
CA ILE A 202 18.19 -18.98 -7.46
C ILE A 202 19.06 -20.10 -6.92
N ARG A 203 18.96 -20.41 -5.62
CA ARG A 203 19.71 -21.51 -5.00
C ARG A 203 19.27 -22.88 -5.53
N VAL A 204 17.96 -23.06 -5.73
CA VAL A 204 17.38 -24.29 -6.32
C VAL A 204 17.79 -24.45 -7.77
N ILE A 205 17.70 -23.36 -8.56
CA ILE A 205 18.13 -23.35 -9.97
C ILE A 205 19.59 -23.77 -10.11
N LYS A 206 20.46 -23.20 -9.24
CA LYS A 206 21.90 -23.55 -9.22
C LYS A 206 22.14 -24.97 -8.75
N ALA A 207 21.47 -25.43 -7.68
CA ALA A 207 21.62 -26.79 -7.15
C ALA A 207 21.22 -27.87 -8.16
N LEU A 208 20.18 -27.58 -8.96
CA LEU A 208 19.69 -28.49 -10.01
C LEU A 208 20.37 -28.25 -11.37
N SER A 209 21.32 -27.31 -11.49
CA SER A 209 21.99 -26.93 -12.75
C SER A 209 21.02 -26.62 -13.88
N LYS A 210 19.87 -25.95 -13.58
CA LYS A 210 18.79 -25.67 -14.53
C LYS A 210 18.77 -24.23 -15.04
N SER A 211 19.91 -23.53 -15.04
CA SER A 211 20.03 -22.15 -15.52
C SER A 211 19.59 -21.98 -16.98
N ASP A 212 19.93 -22.94 -17.87
CA ASP A 212 19.52 -22.88 -19.26
C ASP A 212 18.02 -23.10 -19.48
N TYR A 213 17.40 -23.91 -18.64
CA TYR A 213 15.95 -24.11 -18.65
C TYR A 213 15.23 -22.82 -18.28
N GLU A 214 15.62 -22.17 -17.19
CA GLU A 214 15.02 -20.91 -16.74
C GLU A 214 15.30 -19.75 -17.72
N LYS A 215 16.48 -19.73 -18.37
CA LYS A 215 16.78 -18.80 -19.45
C LYS A 215 15.83 -18.96 -20.64
N LYS A 216 15.53 -20.19 -21.05
CA LYS A 216 14.53 -20.45 -22.10
C LYS A 216 13.14 -20.01 -21.69
N ARG A 217 12.72 -20.29 -20.44
CA ARG A 217 11.44 -19.86 -19.87
C ARG A 217 11.32 -18.33 -19.86
N PHE A 218 12.35 -17.63 -19.36
CA PHE A 218 12.41 -16.18 -19.36
C PHE A 218 12.33 -15.62 -20.79
N ASN A 219 13.10 -16.16 -21.74
CA ASN A 219 13.08 -15.69 -23.12
C ASN A 219 11.70 -15.83 -23.77
N ALA A 220 10.96 -16.92 -23.50
CA ALA A 220 9.60 -17.11 -24.01
C ALA A 220 8.65 -16.03 -23.51
N VAL A 221 8.69 -15.71 -22.20
CA VAL A 221 7.87 -14.65 -21.61
C VAL A 221 8.28 -13.27 -22.13
N ASN A 222 9.59 -13.02 -22.25
CA ASN A 222 10.11 -11.76 -22.77
C ASN A 222 9.74 -11.54 -24.24
N GLU A 223 9.78 -12.58 -25.07
CA GLU A 223 9.32 -12.49 -26.47
C GLU A 223 7.82 -12.21 -26.58
N ALA A 224 7.00 -12.84 -25.72
CA ALA A 224 5.56 -12.58 -25.67
C ALA A 224 5.29 -11.11 -25.33
N LEU A 225 5.96 -10.58 -24.30
CA LEU A 225 5.88 -9.16 -23.92
C LEU A 225 6.31 -8.28 -25.08
N THR A 226 7.50 -8.53 -25.69
CA THR A 226 8.03 -7.72 -26.80
C THR A 226 7.06 -7.67 -27.97
N LYS A 227 6.45 -8.80 -28.36
CA LYS A 227 5.46 -8.84 -29.44
C LYS A 227 4.21 -8.01 -29.14
N LYS A 228 3.69 -8.09 -27.91
CA LYS A 228 2.51 -7.30 -27.48
C LYS A 228 2.85 -5.81 -27.40
N GLU A 229 4.02 -5.48 -26.86
CA GLU A 229 4.50 -4.10 -26.78
C GLU A 229 4.71 -3.50 -28.16
N MET A 230 5.39 -4.18 -29.07
CA MET A 230 5.55 -3.76 -30.47
C MET A 230 4.19 -3.49 -31.12
N HIS A 231 3.21 -4.40 -30.97
CA HIS A 231 1.89 -4.19 -31.54
C HIS A 231 1.20 -2.95 -30.94
N ALA A 232 1.23 -2.78 -29.62
CA ALA A 232 0.68 -1.61 -28.96
C ALA A 232 1.36 -0.30 -29.43
N GLN A 233 2.69 -0.29 -29.46
CA GLN A 233 3.48 0.86 -29.89
C GLN A 233 3.24 1.19 -31.36
N THR A 234 3.16 0.20 -32.25
CA THR A 234 2.86 0.42 -33.68
C THR A 234 1.50 1.07 -33.88
N VAL A 235 0.47 0.60 -33.17
CA VAL A 235 -0.87 1.21 -33.24
C VAL A 235 -0.85 2.64 -32.70
N MET A 236 -0.13 2.89 -31.60
CA MET A 236 -0.03 4.23 -31.01
C MET A 236 0.83 5.18 -31.86
N ALA A 237 1.87 4.66 -32.49
CA ALA A 237 2.76 5.46 -33.36
C ALA A 237 2.02 6.07 -34.55
N PHE A 238 0.95 5.44 -35.03
CA PHE A 238 0.10 5.99 -36.10
C PHE A 238 -0.63 7.27 -35.68
N SER A 239 -0.82 7.52 -34.38
CA SER A 239 -1.53 8.71 -33.88
C SER A 239 -0.85 9.99 -34.29
N HIS A 240 0.46 10.09 -34.09
CA HIS A 240 1.21 11.33 -34.29
C HIS A 240 1.26 11.76 -35.76
N PRO A 241 1.60 10.89 -36.72
CA PRO A 241 1.54 11.22 -38.15
C PRO A 241 0.13 11.57 -38.62
N ALA A 242 -0.90 10.82 -38.19
CA ALA A 242 -2.28 11.11 -38.57
C ALA A 242 -2.73 12.49 -38.08
N MET A 243 -2.39 12.84 -36.84
CA MET A 243 -2.69 14.17 -36.28
C MET A 243 -1.92 15.27 -37.00
N ASN A 244 -0.64 15.06 -37.33
CA ASN A 244 0.15 16.05 -38.09
C ASN A 244 -0.38 16.26 -39.51
N ILE A 245 -0.81 15.20 -40.18
CA ILE A 245 -1.44 15.32 -41.51
C ILE A 245 -2.72 16.18 -41.41
N LEU A 246 -3.60 15.88 -40.46
CA LEU A 246 -4.86 16.65 -40.27
C LEU A 246 -4.58 18.09 -39.89
N LEU A 247 -3.57 18.34 -39.03
CA LEU A 247 -3.15 19.69 -38.67
C LEU A 247 -2.68 20.46 -39.93
N ASN A 248 -1.78 19.86 -40.71
CA ASN A 248 -1.23 20.52 -41.88
C ASN A 248 -2.29 20.70 -43.00
N LEU A 249 -3.18 19.71 -43.20
CA LEU A 249 -4.32 19.88 -44.11
C LEU A 249 -5.24 21.02 -43.68
N GLY A 250 -5.53 21.12 -42.38
CA GLY A 250 -6.31 22.23 -41.82
C GLY A 250 -5.60 23.59 -42.01
N LEU A 251 -4.29 23.66 -41.78
CA LEU A 251 -3.49 24.86 -42.02
C LEU A 251 -3.50 25.23 -43.51
N CYS A 252 -3.33 24.29 -44.43
CA CYS A 252 -3.44 24.53 -45.85
C CYS A 252 -4.84 25.08 -46.26
N ALA A 253 -5.91 24.53 -45.68
CA ALA A 253 -7.26 24.99 -45.90
C ALA A 253 -7.45 26.44 -45.40
N VAL A 254 -6.95 26.76 -44.19
CA VAL A 254 -6.98 28.13 -43.63
C VAL A 254 -6.23 29.11 -44.55
N ILE A 255 -5.04 28.72 -45.05
CA ILE A 255 -4.24 29.55 -45.95
C ILE A 255 -4.97 29.75 -47.28
N ALA A 256 -5.48 28.68 -47.91
CA ALA A 256 -6.16 28.75 -49.20
C ALA A 256 -7.45 29.61 -49.13
N ILE A 257 -8.31 29.34 -48.14
CA ILE A 257 -9.54 30.13 -47.93
C ILE A 257 -9.20 31.57 -47.56
N GLY A 258 -8.19 31.74 -46.69
CA GLY A 258 -7.68 33.05 -46.27
C GLY A 258 -7.17 33.88 -47.42
N ALA A 259 -6.39 33.29 -48.35
CA ALA A 259 -5.88 33.98 -49.55
C ALA A 259 -7.03 34.50 -50.43
N PHE A 260 -8.07 33.70 -50.71
CA PHE A 260 -9.27 34.19 -51.45
C PHE A 260 -10.00 35.29 -50.72
N ARG A 261 -10.03 35.29 -49.40
CA ARG A 261 -10.70 36.32 -48.60
C ARG A 261 -9.89 37.61 -48.53
N VAL A 262 -8.55 37.54 -48.53
CA VAL A 262 -7.66 38.70 -48.62
C VAL A 262 -7.78 39.35 -49.97
N ASP A 263 -7.76 38.58 -51.06
CA ASP A 263 -7.97 39.09 -52.43
C ASP A 263 -9.33 39.77 -52.59
N SER A 264 -10.36 39.28 -51.89
CA SER A 264 -11.71 39.87 -51.86
C SER A 264 -11.82 41.06 -50.88
N GLY A 265 -10.78 41.49 -50.21
CA GLY A 265 -10.77 42.56 -49.22
C GLY A 265 -11.61 42.32 -47.96
N LYS A 266 -11.90 41.02 -47.62
CA LYS A 266 -12.77 40.63 -46.50
C LYS A 266 -12.00 40.22 -45.24
N THR A 267 -10.71 40.02 -45.35
CA THR A 267 -9.80 39.71 -44.22
C THR A 267 -8.40 40.24 -44.54
N GLU A 268 -7.55 40.31 -43.51
CA GLU A 268 -6.18 40.82 -43.61
C GLU A 268 -5.16 39.70 -43.47
N ILE A 269 -3.90 39.91 -43.88
CA ILE A 269 -2.84 38.87 -43.89
C ILE A 269 -2.46 38.43 -42.48
N GLY A 270 -2.38 39.38 -41.53
CA GLY A 270 -2.04 39.07 -40.14
C GLY A 270 -3.09 38.20 -39.47
N ASN A 271 -4.36 38.33 -39.85
CA ASN A 271 -5.41 37.43 -39.37
C ASN A 271 -5.15 35.99 -39.77
N ILE A 272 -4.70 35.70 -40.99
CA ILE A 272 -4.35 34.33 -41.41
C ILE A 272 -3.25 33.76 -40.52
N ILE A 273 -2.20 34.54 -40.19
CA ILE A 273 -1.08 34.15 -39.36
C ILE A 273 -1.56 33.84 -37.90
N ALA A 274 -2.44 34.68 -37.36
CA ALA A 274 -3.06 34.45 -36.07
C ALA A 274 -3.91 33.17 -36.06
N PHE A 275 -4.70 32.93 -37.12
CA PHE A 275 -5.49 31.70 -37.28
C PHE A 275 -4.63 30.43 -37.29
N MET A 276 -3.49 30.43 -37.97
CA MET A 276 -2.56 29.31 -37.97
C MET A 276 -2.07 29.00 -36.54
N SER A 277 -1.77 30.04 -35.76
CA SER A 277 -1.37 29.91 -34.36
C SER A 277 -2.50 29.37 -33.49
N TYR A 278 -3.70 29.94 -33.60
CA TYR A 278 -4.89 29.49 -32.87
C TYR A 278 -5.27 28.04 -33.21
N PHE A 279 -5.19 27.66 -34.48
CA PHE A 279 -5.46 26.30 -34.92
C PHE A 279 -4.57 25.30 -34.19
N THR A 280 -3.26 25.58 -34.10
CA THR A 280 -2.31 24.76 -33.36
C THR A 280 -2.63 24.69 -31.84
N ILE A 281 -2.98 25.86 -31.24
CA ILE A 281 -3.35 25.95 -29.82
C ILE A 281 -4.62 25.13 -29.55
N ILE A 282 -5.64 25.23 -30.37
CA ILE A 282 -6.91 24.50 -30.21
C ILE A 282 -6.69 23.01 -30.32
N LEU A 283 -5.95 22.51 -31.31
CA LEU A 283 -5.68 21.08 -31.49
C LEU A 283 -4.86 20.49 -30.35
N THR A 284 -3.83 21.19 -29.90
CA THR A 284 -3.03 20.74 -28.75
C THR A 284 -3.85 20.71 -27.45
N SER A 285 -4.83 21.63 -27.33
CA SER A 285 -5.74 21.67 -26.17
C SER A 285 -6.71 20.50 -26.16
N ILE A 286 -7.19 20.04 -27.30
CA ILE A 286 -8.04 18.83 -27.41
C ILE A 286 -7.27 17.60 -26.96
N MET A 287 -6.01 17.45 -27.41
CA MET A 287 -5.16 16.33 -26.96
C MET A 287 -4.89 16.36 -25.45
N ALA A 288 -4.71 17.57 -24.89
CA ALA A 288 -4.52 17.74 -23.44
C ALA A 288 -5.79 17.33 -22.66
N ILE A 289 -6.98 17.72 -23.10
CA ILE A 289 -8.26 17.34 -22.47
C ILE A 289 -8.44 15.83 -22.45
N THR A 290 -8.16 15.15 -23.56
CA THR A 290 -8.26 13.69 -23.64
C THR A 290 -7.30 12.99 -22.66
N ARG A 291 -6.07 13.48 -22.56
CA ARG A 291 -5.07 12.98 -21.60
C ARG A 291 -5.53 13.17 -20.15
N ILE A 292 -6.11 14.32 -19.83
CA ILE A 292 -6.66 14.61 -18.51
C ILE A 292 -7.78 13.63 -18.18
N PHE A 293 -8.68 13.39 -19.09
CA PHE A 293 -9.81 12.47 -18.88
C PHE A 293 -9.35 11.05 -18.54
N MET A 294 -8.39 10.50 -19.30
CA MET A 294 -7.82 9.18 -19.03
C MET A 294 -7.18 9.11 -17.65
N MET A 295 -6.43 10.14 -17.28
CA MET A 295 -5.74 10.19 -16.00
C MET A 295 -6.71 10.34 -14.82
N MET A 296 -7.76 11.16 -14.97
CA MET A 296 -8.81 11.29 -13.96
C MET A 296 -9.55 9.98 -13.73
N SER A 297 -9.81 9.21 -14.78
CA SER A 297 -10.43 7.88 -14.66
C SER A 297 -9.55 6.92 -13.86
N LYS A 298 -8.23 6.89 -14.11
CA LYS A 298 -7.28 6.09 -13.33
C LYS A 298 -7.23 6.52 -11.87
N ALA A 299 -7.16 7.83 -11.63
CA ALA A 299 -7.12 8.37 -10.28
C ALA A 299 -8.42 8.11 -9.50
N ALA A 300 -9.57 8.13 -10.15
CA ALA A 300 -10.85 7.81 -9.53
C ALA A 300 -10.90 6.36 -9.04
N ALA A 301 -10.38 5.42 -9.83
CA ALA A 301 -10.25 4.01 -9.42
C ALA A 301 -9.28 3.85 -8.23
N SER A 302 -8.14 4.55 -8.27
CA SER A 302 -7.17 4.55 -7.15
C SER A 302 -7.76 5.17 -5.88
N ALA A 303 -8.51 6.27 -6.00
CA ALA A 303 -9.19 6.89 -4.88
C ALA A 303 -10.25 5.97 -4.26
N ALA A 304 -11.02 5.25 -5.07
CA ALA A 304 -12.00 4.28 -4.57
C ALA A 304 -11.34 3.18 -3.73
N ARG A 305 -10.17 2.66 -4.16
CA ARG A 305 -9.42 1.67 -3.38
C ARG A 305 -8.85 2.23 -2.06
N ILE A 306 -8.42 3.49 -2.06
CA ILE A 306 -7.98 4.19 -0.84
C ILE A 306 -9.17 4.36 0.12
N ASP A 307 -10.30 4.81 -0.41
CA ASP A 307 -11.52 5.04 0.37
C ASP A 307 -12.03 3.76 1.03
N GLU A 308 -11.94 2.62 0.34
CA GLU A 308 -12.33 1.31 0.85
C GLU A 308 -11.58 0.96 2.16
N VAL A 309 -10.29 1.29 2.26
CA VAL A 309 -9.51 1.11 3.48
C VAL A 309 -9.88 2.13 4.55
N LEU A 310 -10.06 3.40 4.16
CA LEU A 310 -10.38 4.48 5.10
C LEU A 310 -11.77 4.34 5.73
N GLU A 311 -12.70 3.62 5.07
CA GLU A 311 -14.06 3.36 5.55
C GLU A 311 -14.16 2.19 6.52
N CYS A 312 -13.15 1.32 6.57
CA CYS A 312 -13.16 0.22 7.52
C CYS A 312 -13.30 0.74 8.95
N PRO A 313 -14.02 0.05 9.82
CA PRO A 313 -14.03 0.42 11.23
C PRO A 313 -12.62 0.30 11.82
N ASP A 314 -12.29 1.12 12.81
CA ASP A 314 -11.07 0.92 13.59
C ASP A 314 -11.25 -0.28 14.52
N GLU A 315 -10.18 -1.00 14.81
CA GLU A 315 -10.21 -2.14 15.74
C GLU A 315 -10.51 -1.69 17.19
N TYR A 316 -10.55 -0.39 17.43
CA TYR A 316 -10.85 0.18 18.75
C TYR A 316 -12.23 -0.23 19.26
N SER A 317 -12.27 -0.95 20.39
CA SER A 317 -13.45 -1.08 21.21
C SER A 317 -13.38 -0.09 22.38
N ILE A 318 -14.47 0.57 22.64
CA ILE A 318 -14.66 1.35 23.87
C ILE A 318 -14.74 0.33 25.01
N GLY A 319 -13.69 0.25 25.85
CA GLY A 319 -13.72 -0.57 27.07
C GLY A 319 -14.51 0.16 28.15
N SER A 320 -15.27 -0.59 28.93
CA SER A 320 -15.87 -0.12 30.19
C SER A 320 -14.86 -0.26 31.35
N GLU A 321 -15.10 0.43 32.47
CA GLU A 321 -14.38 0.13 33.72
C GLU A 321 -14.59 -1.34 34.09
N ILE A 322 -13.47 -2.08 34.21
CA ILE A 322 -13.48 -3.53 34.38
C ILE A 322 -13.07 -3.85 35.82
N LYS A 323 -13.88 -4.60 36.53
CA LYS A 323 -13.50 -5.23 37.79
C LYS A 323 -13.10 -6.67 37.51
N GLU A 324 -11.82 -6.92 37.56
CA GLU A 324 -11.26 -8.28 37.49
C GLU A 324 -11.46 -9.00 38.83
N SER A 325 -11.67 -10.31 38.77
CA SER A 325 -11.83 -11.15 39.95
C SER A 325 -10.55 -11.92 40.24
N ALA A 326 -9.93 -11.69 41.38
CA ALA A 326 -8.72 -12.38 41.79
C ALA A 326 -8.89 -13.90 42.02
N THR A 327 -10.13 -14.37 42.16
CA THR A 327 -10.47 -15.78 42.43
C THR A 327 -10.88 -16.55 41.15
N ALA A 328 -11.03 -15.86 40.02
CA ALA A 328 -11.39 -16.49 38.75
C ALA A 328 -10.13 -17.08 38.06
N PRO A 329 -10.28 -18.10 37.21
CA PRO A 329 -9.21 -18.54 36.35
C PRO A 329 -8.62 -17.38 35.55
N VAL A 330 -7.30 -17.38 35.33
CA VAL A 330 -6.62 -16.35 34.54
C VAL A 330 -7.10 -16.38 33.10
N ILE A 331 -7.27 -17.58 32.53
CA ILE A 331 -7.81 -17.79 31.19
C ILE A 331 -8.90 -18.85 31.26
N GLU A 332 -10.04 -18.59 30.62
CA GLU A 332 -11.12 -19.57 30.50
C GLU A 332 -11.77 -19.47 29.13
N PHE A 333 -11.83 -20.60 28.42
CA PHE A 333 -12.56 -20.76 27.16
C PHE A 333 -13.85 -21.54 27.45
N LYS A 334 -15.00 -20.96 27.04
CA LYS A 334 -16.35 -21.55 27.22
C LYS A 334 -17.02 -21.75 25.89
N ASN A 335 -17.09 -22.98 25.41
CA ASN A 335 -17.76 -23.40 24.17
C ASN A 335 -17.34 -22.56 22.96
N VAL A 336 -16.03 -22.23 22.85
CA VAL A 336 -15.52 -21.31 21.85
C VAL A 336 -15.47 -21.99 20.49
N SER A 337 -16.14 -21.38 19.52
CA SER A 337 -16.08 -21.78 18.11
C SER A 337 -15.68 -20.61 17.22
N PHE A 338 -14.95 -20.92 16.13
CA PHE A 338 -14.49 -19.92 15.16
C PHE A 338 -14.25 -20.54 13.80
N ALA A 339 -14.57 -19.80 12.73
CA ALA A 339 -14.22 -20.13 11.35
C ALA A 339 -13.69 -18.90 10.61
N TYR A 340 -12.66 -19.10 9.77
CA TYR A 340 -12.22 -18.05 8.84
C TYR A 340 -13.18 -17.95 7.64
N ASP A 341 -13.48 -16.74 7.20
CA ASP A 341 -14.43 -16.50 6.10
C ASP A 341 -14.07 -17.20 4.78
N CYS A 342 -12.77 -17.39 4.52
CA CYS A 342 -12.28 -17.92 3.24
C CYS A 342 -11.66 -19.33 3.32
N SER A 343 -11.57 -19.93 4.51
CA SER A 343 -10.99 -21.27 4.70
C SER A 343 -12.07 -22.22 5.24
N GLY A 344 -12.08 -23.46 4.81
CA GLY A 344 -12.95 -24.49 5.37
C GLY A 344 -12.58 -24.91 6.80
N PHE A 345 -11.55 -24.28 7.41
CA PHE A 345 -11.08 -24.60 8.76
C PHE A 345 -11.99 -23.98 9.82
N LYS A 346 -12.35 -24.78 10.82
CA LYS A 346 -13.21 -24.38 11.93
C LYS A 346 -12.66 -24.91 13.25
N LEU A 347 -12.53 -24.02 14.28
CA LEU A 347 -12.46 -24.44 15.68
C LEU A 347 -13.88 -24.69 16.19
N SER A 348 -14.09 -25.77 16.93
CA SER A 348 -15.42 -26.17 17.41
C SER A 348 -15.36 -26.57 18.88
N ASP A 349 -16.20 -25.89 19.67
CA ASP A 349 -16.49 -26.24 21.07
C ASP A 349 -15.24 -26.42 21.94
N ILE A 350 -14.35 -25.43 21.93
CA ILE A 350 -13.13 -25.43 22.73
C ILE A 350 -13.45 -25.00 24.16
N ASN A 351 -13.12 -25.88 25.11
CA ASN A 351 -13.35 -25.68 26.53
C ASN A 351 -12.10 -26.02 27.33
N PHE A 352 -11.56 -25.07 28.08
CA PHE A 352 -10.47 -25.27 29.07
C PHE A 352 -10.35 -24.06 29.99
N LYS A 353 -9.60 -24.24 31.11
CA LYS A 353 -9.28 -23.18 32.06
C LYS A 353 -7.86 -23.30 32.56
N ILE A 354 -7.25 -22.16 32.89
CA ILE A 354 -5.89 -22.06 33.42
C ILE A 354 -5.92 -21.13 34.62
N ASN A 355 -5.34 -21.54 35.73
CA ASN A 355 -5.21 -20.72 36.92
C ASN A 355 -3.88 -19.93 36.91
N LYS A 356 -3.73 -19.00 37.85
CA LYS A 356 -2.53 -18.17 37.95
C LYS A 356 -1.29 -19.03 38.23
N GLY A 357 -0.19 -18.77 37.51
CA GLY A 357 1.08 -19.47 37.63
C GLY A 357 1.15 -20.83 36.91
N GLU A 358 0.01 -21.37 36.44
CA GLU A 358 -0.01 -22.64 35.72
C GLU A 358 0.53 -22.49 34.29
N THR A 359 1.08 -23.58 33.76
CA THR A 359 1.54 -23.73 32.38
C THR A 359 0.55 -24.60 31.61
N LEU A 360 0.02 -24.08 30.49
CA LEU A 360 -0.72 -24.87 29.52
C LEU A 360 0.17 -25.25 28.35
N GLY A 361 0.36 -26.54 28.13
CA GLY A 361 0.92 -27.09 26.90
C GLY A 361 -0.17 -27.25 25.84
N ILE A 362 0.03 -26.76 24.61
CA ILE A 362 -0.88 -27.00 23.49
C ILE A 362 -0.16 -27.84 22.46
N LEU A 363 -0.67 -29.04 22.22
CA LEU A 363 -0.10 -30.02 21.31
C LEU A 363 -1.09 -30.35 20.19
N GLY A 364 -0.59 -30.77 19.03
CA GLY A 364 -1.41 -31.22 17.90
C GLY A 364 -0.67 -31.11 16.58
N PRO A 365 -1.15 -31.78 15.52
CA PRO A 365 -0.55 -31.73 14.19
C PRO A 365 -0.61 -30.32 13.58
N THR A 366 0.15 -30.12 12.50
CA THR A 366 0.07 -28.87 11.74
C THR A 366 -1.33 -28.70 11.19
N GLY A 367 -1.91 -27.50 11.34
CA GLY A 367 -3.27 -27.21 10.88
C GLY A 367 -4.37 -27.55 11.90
N SER A 368 -4.05 -28.10 13.09
CA SER A 368 -5.08 -28.43 14.10
C SER A 368 -5.74 -27.22 14.77
N GLY A 369 -5.22 -25.98 14.58
CA GLY A 369 -5.83 -24.76 15.10
C GLY A 369 -5.10 -24.10 16.27
N LYS A 370 -3.90 -24.54 16.63
CA LYS A 370 -3.11 -24.00 17.76
C LYS A 370 -2.89 -22.50 17.67
N THR A 371 -2.37 -22.01 16.56
CA THR A 371 -2.14 -20.57 16.32
C THR A 371 -3.45 -19.78 16.22
N THR A 372 -4.53 -20.40 15.74
CA THR A 372 -5.86 -19.79 15.71
C THR A 372 -6.39 -19.55 17.12
N LEU A 373 -6.20 -20.50 18.03
CA LEU A 373 -6.59 -20.36 19.42
C LEU A 373 -5.92 -19.16 20.10
N ILE A 374 -4.61 -18.98 19.87
CA ILE A 374 -3.88 -17.82 20.38
C ILE A 374 -4.34 -16.51 19.71
N SER A 375 -4.63 -16.56 18.40
CA SER A 375 -5.15 -15.40 17.68
C SER A 375 -6.50 -14.93 18.22
N LEU A 376 -7.34 -15.85 18.69
CA LEU A 376 -8.59 -15.52 19.38
C LEU A 376 -8.32 -14.94 20.78
N LEU A 377 -7.40 -15.51 21.56
CA LEU A 377 -7.03 -15.03 22.89
C LEU A 377 -6.48 -13.60 22.84
N LEU A 378 -5.63 -13.28 21.85
CA LEU A 378 -5.08 -11.94 21.63
C LEU A 378 -6.09 -10.99 20.93
N ARG A 379 -7.30 -11.49 20.65
CA ARG A 379 -8.36 -10.77 19.94
C ARG A 379 -7.88 -10.19 18.60
N PHE A 380 -7.08 -10.98 17.84
CA PHE A 380 -6.83 -10.70 16.42
C PHE A 380 -8.05 -11.03 15.57
N TYR A 381 -8.81 -12.01 15.99
CA TYR A 381 -10.12 -12.38 15.46
C TYR A 381 -11.13 -12.48 16.60
N LYS A 382 -12.41 -12.39 16.27
CA LYS A 382 -13.51 -12.60 17.23
C LYS A 382 -14.03 -14.01 17.11
N ALA A 383 -14.29 -14.66 18.25
CA ALA A 383 -15.01 -15.94 18.25
C ALA A 383 -16.39 -15.80 17.62
N THR A 384 -16.81 -16.84 16.88
CA THR A 384 -18.16 -16.90 16.28
C THR A 384 -19.20 -17.24 17.34
N ASP A 385 -18.87 -18.19 18.23
CA ASP A 385 -19.69 -18.63 19.33
C ASP A 385 -18.84 -18.82 20.59
N GLY A 386 -19.49 -18.81 21.77
CA GLY A 386 -18.84 -18.97 23.06
C GLY A 386 -18.19 -17.70 23.59
N GLU A 387 -17.45 -17.86 24.69
CA GLU A 387 -16.82 -16.74 25.39
C GLU A 387 -15.39 -17.09 25.80
N ILE A 388 -14.51 -16.08 25.71
CA ILE A 388 -13.15 -16.13 26.24
C ILE A 388 -13.06 -15.13 27.37
N LEU A 389 -12.66 -15.59 28.54
CA LEU A 389 -12.55 -14.78 29.75
C LEU A 389 -11.10 -14.68 30.20
N ILE A 390 -10.71 -13.51 30.71
CA ILE A 390 -9.45 -13.25 31.41
C ILE A 390 -9.78 -12.69 32.79
N ASN A 391 -9.28 -13.33 33.85
CA ASN A 391 -9.59 -12.99 35.22
C ASN A 391 -11.14 -12.85 35.46
N GLY A 392 -11.92 -13.73 34.83
CA GLY A 392 -13.39 -13.74 34.89
C GLY A 392 -14.10 -12.68 34.03
N VAL A 393 -13.38 -11.88 33.26
CA VAL A 393 -13.93 -10.82 32.40
C VAL A 393 -13.81 -11.20 30.93
N ASN A 394 -14.91 -11.03 30.18
CA ASN A 394 -14.92 -11.30 28.75
C ASN A 394 -13.91 -10.40 28.00
N ILE A 395 -13.06 -10.99 27.14
CA ILE A 395 -12.01 -10.25 26.39
C ILE A 395 -12.59 -9.12 25.52
N ASN A 396 -13.85 -9.19 25.12
CA ASN A 396 -14.50 -8.15 24.33
C ASN A 396 -14.78 -6.86 25.13
N ASN A 397 -14.78 -6.94 26.46
CA ASN A 397 -15.01 -5.80 27.35
C ASN A 397 -13.73 -5.00 27.59
N PHE A 398 -12.55 -5.57 27.33
CA PHE A 398 -11.29 -4.85 27.45
C PHE A 398 -11.07 -3.88 26.29
N THR A 399 -10.38 -2.76 26.55
CA THR A 399 -9.72 -2.03 25.46
C THR A 399 -8.57 -2.89 24.92
N LEU A 400 -8.26 -2.82 23.63
CA LEU A 400 -7.17 -3.60 23.04
C LEU A 400 -5.81 -3.37 23.71
N PRO A 401 -5.40 -2.13 24.01
CA PRO A 401 -4.14 -1.90 24.71
C PRO A 401 -4.12 -2.54 26.11
N ALA A 402 -5.23 -2.46 26.87
CA ALA A 402 -5.31 -3.06 28.20
C ALA A 402 -5.27 -4.60 28.14
N LEU A 403 -5.96 -5.19 27.15
CA LEU A 403 -5.94 -6.63 26.92
C LEU A 403 -4.52 -7.09 26.53
N ARG A 404 -3.94 -6.49 25.49
CA ARG A 404 -2.65 -6.91 24.93
C ARG A 404 -1.46 -6.66 25.87
N LYS A 405 -1.56 -5.67 26.76
CA LYS A 405 -0.55 -5.43 27.80
C LYS A 405 -0.41 -6.61 28.78
N LYS A 406 -1.45 -7.43 28.96
CA LYS A 406 -1.40 -8.61 29.84
C LYS A 406 -0.53 -9.74 29.28
N PHE A 407 -0.19 -9.69 28.00
CA PHE A 407 0.51 -10.77 27.30
C PHE A 407 1.94 -10.38 26.91
N GLY A 408 2.88 -11.26 27.20
CA GLY A 408 4.19 -11.32 26.56
C GLY A 408 4.16 -12.43 25.51
N THR A 409 4.36 -12.10 24.22
CA THR A 409 4.13 -13.07 23.15
C THR A 409 5.35 -13.26 22.29
N VAL A 410 5.63 -14.53 21.93
CA VAL A 410 6.52 -14.93 20.84
C VAL A 410 5.70 -15.78 19.88
N LEU A 411 5.37 -15.22 18.72
CA LEU A 411 4.53 -15.87 17.72
C LEU A 411 5.39 -16.66 16.73
N GLN A 412 4.81 -17.68 16.07
CA GLN A 412 5.51 -18.58 15.14
C GLN A 412 6.25 -17.84 14.01
N ASN A 413 5.65 -16.76 13.47
CA ASN A 413 6.22 -15.93 12.39
C ASN A 413 6.60 -14.53 12.87
N ASP A 414 7.08 -14.40 14.10
CA ASP A 414 7.45 -13.10 14.65
C ASP A 414 8.69 -12.51 13.96
N THR A 415 8.81 -11.20 14.03
CA THR A 415 9.78 -10.45 13.23
C THR A 415 10.60 -9.48 14.10
N LEU A 416 11.90 -9.43 13.82
CA LEU A 416 12.78 -8.36 14.28
C LEU A 416 12.76 -7.21 13.27
N PHE A 417 12.67 -5.99 13.78
CA PHE A 417 12.66 -4.77 13.00
C PHE A 417 14.09 -4.28 12.74
N HIS A 418 14.25 -3.52 11.67
CA HIS A 418 15.51 -2.87 11.37
C HIS A 418 15.71 -1.69 12.32
N ASP A 419 16.34 -1.95 13.46
CA ASP A 419 16.64 -1.02 14.54
C ASP A 419 17.72 -1.64 15.45
N SER A 420 18.11 -0.99 16.53
CA SER A 420 19.02 -1.56 17.52
C SER A 420 18.41 -2.80 18.23
N ILE A 421 19.23 -3.63 18.86
CA ILE A 421 18.76 -4.71 19.73
C ILE A 421 17.91 -4.12 20.87
N ARG A 422 18.36 -3.02 21.48
CA ARG A 422 17.63 -2.28 22.53
C ARG A 422 16.20 -1.97 22.10
N GLU A 423 16.03 -1.29 20.95
CA GLU A 423 14.71 -0.92 20.45
C GLU A 423 13.86 -2.13 20.04
N ASN A 424 14.49 -3.20 19.56
CA ASN A 424 13.77 -4.44 19.29
C ASN A 424 13.24 -5.12 20.54
N ILE A 425 13.93 -5.06 21.68
CA ILE A 425 13.48 -5.64 22.95
C ILE A 425 12.50 -4.71 23.65
N SER A 426 12.81 -3.41 23.77
CA SER A 426 11.93 -2.43 24.43
C SER A 426 10.64 -2.20 23.65
N PHE A 427 10.73 -2.18 22.34
CA PHE A 427 9.62 -1.95 21.41
C PHE A 427 8.71 -0.77 21.81
N GLY A 428 9.33 0.38 22.13
CA GLY A 428 8.64 1.60 22.55
C GLY A 428 8.08 1.59 23.96
N ARG A 429 8.40 0.58 24.78
CA ARG A 429 8.10 0.54 26.22
C ARG A 429 9.20 1.27 26.98
N ASN A 430 8.82 2.01 28.03
CA ASN A 430 9.78 2.66 28.94
C ASN A 430 10.31 1.61 29.93
N LEU A 431 11.31 0.84 29.51
CA LEU A 431 11.96 -0.17 30.34
C LEU A 431 13.27 0.41 30.93
N SER A 432 13.57 0.02 32.18
CA SER A 432 14.87 0.31 32.76
C SER A 432 15.96 -0.53 32.10
N GLU A 433 17.22 -0.15 32.27
CA GLU A 433 18.32 -0.96 31.76
C GLU A 433 18.43 -2.29 32.51
N GLU A 434 18.05 -2.30 33.78
CA GLU A 434 17.96 -3.50 34.61
C GLU A 434 16.92 -4.49 34.08
N ASP A 435 15.69 -4.02 33.75
CA ASP A 435 14.63 -4.87 33.16
C ASP A 435 15.07 -5.48 31.81
N LEU A 436 15.80 -4.69 30.99
CA LEU A 436 16.33 -5.20 29.72
C LEU A 436 17.37 -6.28 29.90
N LEU A 437 18.31 -6.09 30.82
CA LEU A 437 19.37 -7.05 31.10
C LEU A 437 18.80 -8.33 31.75
N GLU A 438 17.85 -8.20 32.67
CA GLU A 438 17.16 -9.35 33.26
C GLU A 438 16.46 -10.20 32.19
N ALA A 439 15.71 -9.58 31.29
CA ALA A 439 15.03 -10.29 30.19
C ALA A 439 16.02 -10.93 29.20
N ILE A 440 17.15 -10.29 28.94
CA ILE A 440 18.22 -10.81 28.08
C ILE A 440 18.90 -12.02 28.71
N ASN A 441 19.20 -11.97 30.01
CA ASN A 441 19.78 -13.05 30.77
C ASN A 441 18.82 -14.25 30.85
N ALA A 442 17.57 -13.99 31.21
CA ALA A 442 16.52 -15.01 31.24
C ALA A 442 16.36 -15.72 29.89
N ALA A 443 16.45 -14.99 28.77
CA ALA A 443 16.40 -15.54 27.41
C ALA A 443 17.74 -16.17 26.95
N GLN A 444 18.78 -16.23 27.79
CA GLN A 444 20.11 -16.72 27.43
C GLN A 444 20.73 -15.98 26.24
N ALA A 445 20.46 -14.66 26.10
CA ALA A 445 20.85 -13.87 24.95
C ALA A 445 22.14 -13.04 25.18
N GLU A 446 22.58 -12.85 26.42
CA GLU A 446 23.68 -11.96 26.83
C GLU A 446 24.95 -12.19 26.02
N LYS A 447 25.46 -13.42 26.00
CA LYS A 447 26.76 -13.73 25.38
C LYS A 447 26.86 -13.36 23.91
N PHE A 448 25.82 -13.62 23.12
CA PHE A 448 25.88 -13.29 21.70
C PHE A 448 25.62 -11.81 21.44
N ILE A 449 24.86 -11.13 22.30
CA ILE A 449 24.67 -9.68 22.24
C ILE A 449 25.98 -8.96 22.52
N GLU A 450 26.74 -9.38 23.53
CA GLU A 450 28.08 -8.82 23.80
C GLU A 450 29.03 -9.00 22.60
N VAL A 451 29.06 -10.21 22.01
CA VAL A 451 29.88 -10.49 20.82
C VAL A 451 29.43 -9.68 19.61
N ALA A 452 28.14 -9.36 19.51
CA ALA A 452 27.59 -8.57 18.42
C ALA A 452 27.88 -7.05 18.56
N GLY A 453 28.38 -6.58 19.71
CA GLY A 453 28.68 -5.18 19.98
C GLY A 453 27.73 -4.49 20.96
N GLY A 454 26.95 -5.27 21.74
CA GLY A 454 26.07 -4.78 22.78
C GLY A 454 24.65 -4.44 22.30
N LEU A 455 23.90 -3.77 23.18
CA LEU A 455 22.49 -3.45 22.96
C LEU A 455 22.23 -2.48 21.78
N ASP A 456 23.21 -1.67 21.43
CA ASP A 456 23.09 -0.68 20.35
C ASP A 456 23.49 -1.26 18.97
N CYS A 457 23.81 -2.57 18.92
CA CYS A 457 24.05 -3.27 17.65
C CYS A 457 22.80 -3.26 16.77
N GLU A 458 23.00 -2.94 15.49
CA GLU A 458 21.93 -2.83 14.49
C GLU A 458 21.45 -4.22 14.04
N VAL A 459 20.15 -4.42 14.09
CA VAL A 459 19.45 -5.61 13.59
C VAL A 459 19.05 -5.35 12.13
N ALA A 460 19.54 -6.17 11.20
CA ALA A 460 19.14 -6.07 9.80
C ALA A 460 17.66 -6.47 9.62
N ILE A 461 17.07 -6.10 8.49
CA ILE A 461 15.67 -6.42 8.15
C ILE A 461 15.40 -7.91 8.39
N LYS A 462 14.38 -8.21 9.19
CA LYS A 462 14.01 -9.56 9.64
C LYS A 462 15.15 -10.30 10.36
N GLY A 463 16.08 -9.58 10.96
CA GLY A 463 17.20 -10.14 11.69
C GLY A 463 18.17 -10.96 10.82
N ALA A 464 18.36 -10.59 9.53
CA ALA A 464 19.15 -11.39 8.58
C ALA A 464 20.63 -11.58 9.00
N ASN A 465 21.13 -10.75 9.89
CA ASN A 465 22.49 -10.84 10.48
C ASN A 465 22.60 -11.77 11.70
N PHE A 466 21.49 -12.36 12.16
CA PHE A 466 21.47 -13.29 13.28
C PHE A 466 21.07 -14.71 12.84
N SER A 467 21.57 -15.73 13.56
CA SER A 467 21.12 -17.12 13.37
C SER A 467 19.67 -17.30 13.85
N GLY A 468 19.01 -18.40 13.45
CA GLY A 468 17.65 -18.71 13.87
C GLY A 468 17.48 -18.71 15.40
N GLY A 469 18.36 -19.38 16.11
CA GLY A 469 18.32 -19.43 17.57
C GLY A 469 18.63 -18.09 18.25
N GLN A 470 19.51 -17.26 17.66
CA GLN A 470 19.75 -15.89 18.16
C GLN A 470 18.51 -15.00 17.99
N LYS A 471 17.86 -15.05 16.82
CA LYS A 471 16.59 -14.34 16.59
C LYS A 471 15.53 -14.74 17.60
N GLN A 472 15.38 -16.05 17.81
CA GLN A 472 14.41 -16.58 18.75
C GLN A 472 14.65 -16.07 20.17
N ARG A 473 15.90 -16.05 20.63
CA ARG A 473 16.25 -15.52 21.96
C ARG A 473 15.99 -14.01 22.08
N LEU A 474 16.21 -13.22 21.02
CA LEU A 474 15.84 -11.80 21.03
C LEU A 474 14.31 -11.59 21.11
N LEU A 475 13.53 -12.43 20.43
CA LEU A 475 12.07 -12.40 20.50
C LEU A 475 11.56 -12.81 21.89
N ILE A 476 12.20 -13.81 22.50
CA ILE A 476 11.91 -14.23 23.88
C ILE A 476 12.27 -13.10 24.85
N SER A 477 13.45 -12.45 24.72
CA SER A 477 13.80 -11.27 25.54
C SER A 477 12.76 -10.17 25.44
N ARG A 478 12.24 -9.90 24.23
CA ARG A 478 11.13 -8.92 24.00
C ARG A 478 9.87 -9.28 24.79
N ALA A 479 9.51 -10.57 24.82
CA ALA A 479 8.32 -11.04 25.52
C ALA A 479 8.49 -10.96 27.04
N LEU A 480 9.66 -11.35 27.56
CA LEU A 480 9.97 -11.35 29.00
C LEU A 480 10.10 -9.93 29.57
N ALA A 481 10.71 -9.00 28.84
CA ALA A 481 10.92 -7.61 29.28
C ALA A 481 9.62 -6.84 29.55
N GLY A 482 8.45 -7.36 29.16
CA GLY A 482 7.15 -6.68 29.33
C GLY A 482 6.51 -6.80 30.70
N GLN A 483 7.04 -7.59 31.62
CA GLN A 483 6.45 -7.91 32.94
C GLN A 483 4.96 -8.27 32.83
N SER A 484 4.64 -9.18 31.91
CA SER A 484 3.28 -9.54 31.53
C SER A 484 2.70 -10.59 32.49
N GLU A 485 1.38 -10.62 32.70
CA GLU A 485 0.68 -11.60 33.52
C GLU A 485 0.66 -13.01 32.86
N ILE A 486 0.72 -13.03 31.51
CA ILE A 486 0.60 -14.24 30.71
C ILE A 486 1.71 -14.23 29.64
N LEU A 487 2.48 -15.31 29.54
CA LEU A 487 3.48 -15.52 28.50
C LEU A 487 2.98 -16.56 27.49
N ILE A 488 3.14 -16.26 26.20
CA ILE A 488 2.74 -17.14 25.10
C ILE A 488 3.95 -17.42 24.22
N PHE A 489 4.26 -18.69 24.02
CA PHE A 489 5.36 -19.19 23.21
C PHE A 489 4.80 -20.11 22.11
N ASP A 490 4.65 -19.60 20.87
CA ASP A 490 4.15 -20.37 19.73
C ASP A 490 5.33 -20.91 18.91
N ASP A 491 5.64 -22.19 19.07
CA ASP A 491 6.77 -22.94 18.48
C ASP A 491 8.14 -22.26 18.67
N SER A 492 8.27 -21.56 19.81
CA SER A 492 9.38 -20.62 20.06
C SER A 492 10.69 -21.29 20.46
N PHE A 493 10.68 -22.57 20.78
CA PHE A 493 11.83 -23.31 21.25
C PHE A 493 12.45 -24.21 20.17
N SER A 494 11.76 -24.38 19.03
CA SER A 494 12.17 -25.32 17.97
C SER A 494 13.51 -25.02 17.30
N ALA A 495 13.92 -23.75 17.29
CA ALA A 495 15.17 -23.27 16.70
C ALA A 495 16.36 -23.22 17.70
N LEU A 496 16.11 -23.56 18.98
CA LEU A 496 17.12 -23.56 20.02
C LEU A 496 17.84 -24.91 20.07
N ASP A 497 19.11 -24.89 20.48
CA ASP A 497 19.83 -26.10 20.84
C ASP A 497 19.33 -26.65 22.19
N TYR A 498 19.48 -27.96 22.40
CA TYR A 498 18.94 -28.66 23.55
C TYR A 498 19.35 -28.05 24.89
N LYS A 499 20.63 -27.62 25.01
CA LYS A 499 21.14 -27.02 26.24
C LYS A 499 20.48 -25.68 26.55
N THR A 500 20.39 -24.82 25.56
CA THR A 500 19.74 -23.50 25.68
C THR A 500 18.25 -23.65 25.98
N ASP A 501 17.56 -24.58 25.31
CA ASP A 501 16.15 -24.89 25.57
C ASP A 501 15.92 -25.34 27.02
N SER A 502 16.73 -26.30 27.54
CA SER A 502 16.62 -26.76 28.92
C SER A 502 16.82 -25.63 29.94
N ILE A 503 17.88 -24.83 29.80
CA ILE A 503 18.17 -23.72 30.73
C ILE A 503 17.03 -22.70 30.71
N LEU A 504 16.54 -22.36 29.53
CA LEU A 504 15.44 -21.40 29.38
C LEU A 504 14.14 -21.90 30.06
N ARG A 505 13.82 -23.18 29.95
CA ARG A 505 12.67 -23.79 30.63
C ARG A 505 12.82 -23.76 32.15
N ASP A 506 14.02 -24.10 32.63
CA ASP A 506 14.33 -24.05 34.07
C ASP A 506 14.19 -22.60 34.59
N THR A 507 14.65 -21.60 33.82
CA THR A 507 14.48 -20.17 34.13
C THR A 507 13.00 -19.80 34.16
N LEU A 508 12.22 -20.19 33.15
CA LEU A 508 10.79 -19.91 33.09
C LEU A 508 10.01 -20.55 34.23
N THR A 509 10.42 -21.71 34.68
CA THR A 509 9.77 -22.42 35.80
C THR A 509 10.11 -21.79 37.15
N ASN A 510 11.37 -21.42 37.37
CA ASN A 510 11.86 -20.96 38.68
C ASN A 510 11.68 -19.45 38.89
N GLU A 511 12.05 -18.62 37.88
CA GLU A 511 12.05 -17.15 38.01
C GLU A 511 10.71 -16.53 37.60
N PHE A 512 9.93 -17.22 36.77
CA PHE A 512 8.60 -16.76 36.32
C PHE A 512 7.46 -17.64 36.83
N SER A 513 7.61 -18.23 38.05
CA SER A 513 6.62 -19.13 38.63
C SER A 513 5.23 -18.50 38.83
N ASP A 514 5.17 -17.20 39.14
CA ASP A 514 3.91 -16.46 39.32
C ASP A 514 3.22 -16.06 38.02
N VAL A 515 3.90 -16.24 36.86
CA VAL A 515 3.38 -15.87 35.54
C VAL A 515 2.74 -17.09 34.87
N THR A 516 1.51 -16.92 34.40
CA THR A 516 0.82 -17.97 33.64
C THR A 516 1.46 -18.14 32.26
N LYS A 517 1.68 -19.40 31.82
CA LYS A 517 2.38 -19.68 30.57
C LYS A 517 1.53 -20.52 29.63
N ILE A 518 1.60 -20.22 28.34
CA ILE A 518 1.05 -21.05 27.26
C ILE A 518 2.20 -21.43 26.32
N ILE A 519 2.49 -22.71 26.22
CA ILE A 519 3.55 -23.26 25.38
C ILE A 519 2.92 -24.09 24.27
N ILE A 520 3.05 -23.62 23.04
CA ILE A 520 2.60 -24.35 21.85
C ILE A 520 3.79 -25.05 21.24
N SER A 521 3.67 -26.35 21.01
CA SER A 521 4.70 -27.15 20.38
C SER A 521 4.13 -28.32 19.59
N GLN A 522 4.95 -28.88 18.71
CA GLN A 522 4.72 -30.17 18.08
C GLN A 522 5.50 -31.29 18.80
N ARG A 523 6.35 -30.94 19.77
CA ARG A 523 7.16 -31.87 20.53
C ARG A 523 6.55 -32.10 21.91
N VAL A 524 6.31 -33.36 22.25
CA VAL A 524 5.79 -33.76 23.57
C VAL A 524 6.74 -33.31 24.68
N SER A 525 8.06 -33.48 24.48
CA SER A 525 9.10 -33.06 25.45
C SER A 525 9.00 -31.56 25.83
N SER A 526 8.40 -30.74 24.96
CA SER A 526 8.25 -29.32 25.21
C SER A 526 7.10 -28.97 26.15
N VAL A 527 6.13 -29.83 26.31
CA VAL A 527 4.92 -29.63 27.10
C VAL A 527 4.77 -30.64 28.25
N LEU A 528 5.74 -31.56 28.36
CA LEU A 528 5.69 -32.66 29.34
C LEU A 528 5.56 -32.16 30.78
N SER A 529 6.24 -31.08 31.13
CA SER A 529 6.22 -30.46 32.47
C SER A 529 5.07 -29.46 32.68
N SER A 530 4.14 -29.35 31.76
CA SER A 530 2.98 -28.46 31.88
C SER A 530 1.94 -29.08 32.82
N GLU A 531 1.34 -28.27 33.70
CA GLU A 531 0.27 -28.70 34.61
C GLU A 531 -0.93 -29.23 33.85
N HIS A 532 -1.22 -28.64 32.68
CA HIS A 532 -2.27 -29.11 31.78
C HIS A 532 -1.77 -29.11 30.33
N ILE A 533 -2.19 -30.12 29.60
CA ILE A 533 -1.94 -30.27 28.17
C ILE A 533 -3.27 -30.30 27.43
N LEU A 534 -3.42 -29.43 26.43
CA LEU A 534 -4.55 -29.40 25.50
C LEU A 534 -4.13 -30.06 24.19
N MET A 535 -4.73 -31.18 23.86
CA MET A 535 -4.51 -31.86 22.58
C MET A 535 -5.57 -31.40 21.56
N LEU A 536 -5.10 -30.81 20.47
CA LEU A 536 -5.95 -30.31 19.38
C LEU A 536 -5.79 -31.18 18.15
N ASP A 537 -6.91 -31.59 17.54
CA ASP A 537 -6.96 -32.23 16.25
C ASP A 537 -8.15 -31.74 15.44
N GLU A 538 -7.95 -31.46 14.14
CA GLU A 538 -8.98 -30.94 13.20
C GLU A 538 -9.89 -29.84 13.79
N GLY A 539 -9.31 -28.95 14.60
CA GLY A 539 -10.04 -27.84 15.22
C GLY A 539 -10.89 -28.20 16.45
N LYS A 540 -10.69 -29.38 17.01
CA LYS A 540 -11.39 -29.86 18.23
C LYS A 540 -10.41 -30.19 19.35
N CYS A 541 -10.86 -30.03 20.57
CA CYS A 541 -10.15 -30.55 21.74
C CYS A 541 -10.42 -32.06 21.83
N VAL A 542 -9.38 -32.88 21.60
CA VAL A 542 -9.45 -34.35 21.71
C VAL A 542 -8.93 -34.88 23.03
N GLY A 543 -8.30 -34.02 23.83
CA GLY A 543 -7.82 -34.36 25.19
C GLY A 543 -7.43 -33.10 25.95
N TYR A 544 -7.72 -33.07 27.24
CA TYR A 544 -7.32 -32.02 28.17
C TYR A 544 -7.05 -32.65 29.56
N GLY A 545 -5.88 -32.43 30.10
CA GLY A 545 -5.44 -32.99 31.41
C GLY A 545 -3.93 -33.00 31.55
N THR A 546 -3.44 -33.70 32.59
CA THR A 546 -2.02 -33.90 32.80
C THR A 546 -1.43 -34.92 31.82
N HIS A 547 -0.11 -34.99 31.71
CA HIS A 547 0.58 -35.99 30.89
C HIS A 547 0.11 -37.44 31.22
N GLU A 548 0.04 -37.78 32.50
CA GLU A 548 -0.36 -39.12 32.96
C GLU A 548 -1.82 -39.46 32.63
N GLU A 549 -2.71 -38.46 32.73
CA GLU A 549 -4.11 -38.62 32.36
C GLU A 549 -4.27 -38.81 30.87
N LEU A 550 -3.56 -38.01 30.05
CA LEU A 550 -3.71 -38.06 28.59
C LEU A 550 -3.11 -39.34 27.99
N ILE A 551 -2.07 -39.92 28.56
CA ILE A 551 -1.57 -41.23 28.14
C ILE A 551 -2.65 -42.30 28.29
N LYS A 552 -3.49 -42.20 29.34
CA LYS A 552 -4.54 -43.18 29.62
C LYS A 552 -5.83 -42.91 28.82
N THR A 553 -6.17 -41.64 28.61
CA THR A 553 -7.49 -41.23 28.09
C THR A 553 -7.49 -40.79 26.60
N CYS A 554 -6.35 -40.35 26.07
CA CYS A 554 -6.24 -39.84 24.70
C CYS A 554 -5.31 -40.69 23.84
N ASN A 555 -5.87 -41.54 23.00
CA ASN A 555 -5.11 -42.43 22.13
C ASN A 555 -4.11 -41.69 21.25
N MET A 556 -4.52 -40.55 20.68
CA MET A 556 -3.68 -39.74 19.79
C MET A 556 -2.47 -39.15 20.55
N TYR A 557 -2.69 -38.67 21.78
CA TYR A 557 -1.59 -38.19 22.61
C TYR A 557 -0.60 -39.29 22.95
N ARG A 558 -1.11 -40.49 23.32
CA ARG A 558 -0.30 -41.66 23.62
C ARG A 558 0.56 -42.07 22.44
N GLU A 559 -0.02 -42.21 21.24
CA GLU A 559 0.73 -42.58 20.03
C GLU A 559 1.87 -41.59 19.73
N ILE A 560 1.60 -40.27 19.85
CA ILE A 560 2.62 -39.25 19.62
C ILE A 560 3.70 -39.31 20.70
N ALA A 561 3.35 -39.52 21.97
CA ALA A 561 4.28 -39.64 23.08
C ALA A 561 5.17 -40.89 22.92
N GLU A 562 4.60 -42.04 22.56
CA GLU A 562 5.36 -43.28 22.30
C GLU A 562 6.36 -43.11 21.15
N LEU A 563 5.94 -42.44 20.06
CA LEU A 563 6.81 -42.20 18.92
C LEU A 563 7.96 -41.21 19.21
N GLN A 564 7.72 -40.22 20.07
CA GLN A 564 8.71 -39.16 20.32
C GLN A 564 9.60 -39.42 21.52
N LEU A 565 9.12 -40.09 22.58
CA LEU A 565 9.87 -40.36 23.82
C LEU A 565 10.46 -41.75 23.86
N GLY A 566 9.96 -42.67 23.03
CA GLY A 566 10.33 -44.10 23.05
C GLY A 566 9.50 -44.90 24.05
N GLY A 567 9.01 -46.08 23.65
CA GLY A 567 8.10 -46.92 24.47
C GLY A 567 8.64 -47.34 25.84
N ASP A 568 9.94 -47.49 25.98
CA ASP A 568 10.60 -47.94 27.25
C ASP A 568 10.57 -46.89 28.38
N ILE A 569 10.29 -45.63 28.08
CA ILE A 569 10.23 -44.54 29.07
C ILE A 569 8.84 -44.46 29.70
N LEU A 570 7.81 -44.82 28.96
CA LEU A 570 6.40 -44.76 29.41
C LEU A 570 6.00 -45.95 30.31
N GLU A 571 6.77 -47.07 30.31
CA GLU A 571 6.54 -48.20 31.19
C GLU A 571 7.25 -48.05 32.55
N LYS A 572 8.10 -47.01 32.74
CA LYS A 572 8.90 -46.80 33.97
C LYS A 572 8.40 -45.69 34.89
N GLU A 573 7.40 -44.92 34.49
CA GLU A 573 6.67 -43.95 35.31
C GLU A 573 5.21 -44.43 35.53
#